data_9400393bdb8373441fb9dea2392f20ed
#
_entry.id   9400393bdb8373441fb9dea2392f20ed
#
_cell.length_a   1.000
_cell.length_b   1.000
_cell.length_c   1.000
_cell.angle_alpha   90.00
_cell.angle_beta   90.00
_cell.angle_gamma   90.00
#
_symmetry.space_group_name_H-M   'P 1'
#
loop_
_entity.id
_entity.type
_entity.pdbx_description
1 polymer ?
#
loop_
_entity_poly.entity_id
_entity_poly.type
_entity_poly.pdbx_seq_one_letter_code
_entity_poly.pdbx_strand_id
1 'polypeptide(L)'
;MVATCLTLSAQAPKGWKMRVDRSLEASDPDGPGDIKFVTMGSGYHATNPSAAIYWNPANTASGNYTLKGTFVLQKPSGHPNYYGLVFGGSGLEGAEQKYLYFLVAQNGSWLIKSRDGAATSNVVGRTPNDAVQKPGADGKSPNALEVRVGADKTDFVINGTVVNSSPKSAGLKTDGIWGARVNHLLEVHIDGLNVTK
;
A
#
# COMPACT_ATOMS: atom_id res chain seq x y z
N MET A 1 45.23 13.94 -0.26
CA MET A 1 43.83 14.24 -0.67
C MET A 1 42.92 13.25 0.02
N VAL A 2 42.11 13.73 0.98
CA VAL A 2 41.13 12.89 1.68
C VAL A 2 39.86 13.01 0.86
N ALA A 3 39.46 11.93 0.20
CA ALA A 3 38.18 11.86 -0.50
C ALA A 3 37.04 11.74 0.55
N THR A 4 36.34 12.84 0.77
CA THR A 4 35.15 12.85 1.60
C THR A 4 34.01 12.12 0.82
N CYS A 5 33.75 10.89 1.20
CA CYS A 5 32.60 10.13 0.69
C CYS A 5 31.33 10.77 1.28
N LEU A 6 30.67 11.62 0.50
CA LEU A 6 29.34 12.12 0.82
C LEU A 6 28.37 10.94 0.71
N THR A 7 28.03 10.34 1.84
CA THR A 7 26.89 9.43 1.93
C THR A 7 25.64 10.27 1.71
N LEU A 8 25.03 10.19 0.52
CA LEU A 8 23.67 10.70 0.32
C LEU A 8 22.76 9.89 1.26
N SER A 9 22.41 10.49 2.37
CA SER A 9 21.34 9.98 3.23
C SER A 9 20.03 10.11 2.44
N ALA A 10 19.43 9.01 2.08
CA ALA A 10 18.14 9.00 1.42
C ALA A 10 17.10 9.63 2.35
N GLN A 11 16.55 10.78 1.96
CA GLN A 11 15.68 11.59 2.80
C GLN A 11 14.23 11.14 2.64
N ALA A 12 13.49 11.07 3.76
CA ALA A 12 12.05 10.82 3.73
C ALA A 12 11.33 11.84 2.82
N PRO A 13 10.32 11.42 2.03
CA PRO A 13 9.62 12.32 1.13
C PRO A 13 8.98 13.49 1.88
N LYS A 14 9.14 14.71 1.37
CA LYS A 14 8.63 15.93 2.02
C LYS A 14 7.11 15.86 2.24
N GLY A 15 6.68 16.11 3.47
CA GLY A 15 5.26 16.13 3.86
C GLY A 15 4.64 14.75 4.07
N TRP A 16 5.35 13.67 3.78
CA TRP A 16 4.87 12.33 4.05
C TRP A 16 5.04 11.97 5.52
N LYS A 17 4.06 11.21 6.01
CA LYS A 17 4.02 10.61 7.33
C LYS A 17 3.98 9.10 7.23
N MET A 18 4.34 8.44 8.31
CA MET A 18 4.35 6.99 8.42
C MET A 18 3.76 6.57 9.77
N ARG A 19 3.03 5.47 9.76
CA ARG A 19 2.64 4.73 10.96
C ARG A 19 3.06 3.28 10.84
N VAL A 20 3.77 2.81 11.83
CA VAL A 20 4.22 1.41 11.92
C VAL A 20 3.12 0.58 12.57
N ASP A 21 2.78 -0.54 11.95
CA ASP A 21 1.92 -1.59 12.49
C ASP A 21 2.79 -2.81 12.81
N ARG A 22 3.35 -2.87 14.01
CA ARG A 22 4.20 -3.99 14.43
C ARG A 22 3.39 -5.29 14.51
N SER A 23 4.03 -6.39 14.10
CA SER A 23 3.44 -7.71 14.30
C SER A 23 3.33 -8.03 15.80
N LEU A 24 2.17 -8.54 16.19
CA LEU A 24 1.93 -9.07 17.53
C LEU A 24 1.97 -10.61 17.55
N GLU A 25 2.17 -11.22 16.37
CA GLU A 25 2.17 -12.67 16.18
C GLU A 25 3.60 -13.21 16.30
N ALA A 26 3.86 -14.04 17.29
CA ALA A 26 5.17 -14.67 17.47
C ALA A 26 5.55 -15.62 16.32
N SER A 27 4.55 -16.16 15.61
CA SER A 27 4.73 -17.01 14.43
C SER A 27 5.00 -16.25 13.14
N ASP A 28 4.80 -14.92 13.15
CA ASP A 28 4.98 -14.03 12.00
C ASP A 28 5.66 -12.72 12.46
N PRO A 29 6.90 -12.79 12.97
CA PRO A 29 7.60 -11.66 13.56
C PRO A 29 8.05 -10.64 12.53
N ASP A 30 8.16 -9.40 12.95
CA ASP A 30 8.84 -8.36 12.20
C ASP A 30 10.32 -8.70 11.99
N GLY A 31 10.93 -8.18 10.91
CA GLY A 31 12.36 -8.26 10.66
C GLY A 31 13.16 -7.26 11.50
N PRO A 32 14.49 -7.44 11.55
CA PRO A 32 15.39 -6.48 12.18
C PRO A 32 15.58 -5.21 11.34
N GLY A 33 15.89 -4.10 12.00
CA GLY A 33 16.25 -2.82 11.40
C GLY A 33 15.11 -1.83 11.32
N ASP A 34 15.39 -0.71 10.68
CA ASP A 34 14.46 0.42 10.55
C ASP A 34 13.76 0.43 9.20
N ILE A 35 12.52 0.92 9.20
CA ILE A 35 11.79 1.20 7.96
C ILE A 35 12.48 2.34 7.23
N LYS A 36 12.65 2.17 5.92
CA LYS A 36 13.11 3.24 5.01
C LYS A 36 12.00 3.53 4.02
N PHE A 37 11.57 4.79 3.98
CA PHE A 37 10.64 5.29 2.97
C PHE A 37 11.23 6.57 2.37
N VAL A 38 11.63 6.50 1.12
CA VAL A 38 12.43 7.55 0.48
C VAL A 38 11.92 7.87 -0.91
N THR A 39 12.20 9.06 -1.40
CA THR A 39 12.03 9.39 -2.82
C THR A 39 13.08 8.65 -3.64
N MET A 40 12.67 8.01 -4.73
CA MET A 40 13.55 7.32 -5.67
C MET A 40 13.03 7.53 -7.10
N GLY A 41 13.79 8.22 -7.93
CA GLY A 41 13.36 8.64 -9.27
C GLY A 41 12.13 9.54 -9.20
N SER A 42 11.08 9.21 -9.95
CA SER A 42 9.79 9.89 -9.92
C SER A 42 8.82 9.36 -8.86
N GLY A 43 9.21 8.32 -8.14
CA GLY A 43 8.36 7.60 -7.19
C GLY A 43 8.95 7.52 -5.78
N TYR A 44 8.56 6.46 -5.09
CA TYR A 44 8.96 6.17 -3.71
C TYR A 44 9.52 4.76 -3.60
N HIS A 45 10.39 4.56 -2.63
CA HIS A 45 10.92 3.24 -2.31
C HIS A 45 10.74 2.96 -0.83
N ALA A 46 10.15 1.81 -0.51
CA ALA A 46 9.89 1.34 0.85
C ALA A 46 10.69 0.06 1.12
N THR A 47 11.50 0.06 2.17
CA THR A 47 12.12 -1.15 2.75
C THR A 47 11.54 -1.34 4.13
N ASN A 48 10.79 -2.40 4.31
CA ASN A 48 9.93 -2.62 5.47
C ASN A 48 10.30 -3.85 6.27
N PRO A 49 11.10 -3.75 7.34
CA PRO A 49 11.22 -4.85 8.31
C PRO A 49 9.90 -5.06 9.07
N SER A 50 9.15 -3.99 9.34
CA SER A 50 7.81 -4.00 9.96
C SER A 50 6.77 -3.45 8.99
N ALA A 51 5.50 -3.85 9.14
CA ALA A 51 4.43 -3.29 8.33
C ALA A 51 4.21 -1.80 8.63
N ALA A 52 3.90 -1.01 7.59
CA ALA A 52 3.58 0.40 7.74
C ALA A 52 2.60 0.91 6.69
N ILE A 53 1.91 2.00 7.03
CA ILE A 53 1.20 2.85 6.09
C ILE A 53 1.97 4.16 5.90
N TYR A 54 1.89 4.71 4.69
CA TYR A 54 2.54 5.95 4.25
C TYR A 54 1.50 6.87 3.64
N TRP A 55 1.46 8.12 4.06
CA TRP A 55 0.52 9.11 3.53
C TRP A 55 1.08 10.52 3.61
N ASN A 56 0.60 11.39 2.76
CA ASN A 56 0.76 12.83 2.95
C ASN A 56 -0.61 13.39 3.38
N PRO A 57 -0.72 14.12 4.49
CA PRO A 57 -2.00 14.68 4.96
C PRO A 57 -2.70 15.59 3.94
N ALA A 58 -1.96 16.17 3.00
CA ALA A 58 -2.52 16.95 1.90
C ALA A 58 -3.16 16.10 0.79
N ASN A 59 -2.85 14.79 0.75
CA ASN A 59 -3.36 13.87 -0.25
C ASN A 59 -4.75 13.36 0.14
N THR A 60 -5.78 14.07 -0.27
CA THR A 60 -7.19 13.72 -0.01
C THR A 60 -7.96 13.50 -1.30
N ALA A 61 -8.97 12.64 -1.25
CA ALA A 61 -9.92 12.41 -2.33
C ALA A 61 -11.35 12.32 -1.79
N SER A 62 -12.32 12.76 -2.57
CA SER A 62 -13.75 12.68 -2.24
C SER A 62 -14.63 12.64 -3.49
N GLY A 63 -15.82 12.09 -3.35
CA GLY A 63 -16.79 11.93 -4.44
C GLY A 63 -16.33 10.86 -5.44
N ASN A 64 -16.40 11.18 -6.74
CA ASN A 64 -15.92 10.29 -7.81
C ASN A 64 -14.44 10.57 -8.09
N TYR A 65 -13.61 9.52 -8.08
CA TYR A 65 -12.18 9.63 -8.36
C TYR A 65 -11.57 8.26 -8.71
N THR A 66 -10.39 8.29 -9.29
CA THR A 66 -9.55 7.10 -9.44
C THR A 66 -8.24 7.33 -8.69
N LEU A 67 -7.99 6.50 -7.65
CA LEU A 67 -6.67 6.38 -7.01
C LEU A 67 -5.91 5.26 -7.70
N LYS A 68 -4.66 5.49 -8.09
CA LYS A 68 -3.83 4.49 -8.76
C LYS A 68 -2.37 4.59 -8.37
N GLY A 69 -1.65 3.49 -8.58
CA GLY A 69 -0.19 3.41 -8.45
C GLY A 69 0.33 2.08 -8.95
N THR A 70 1.56 2.08 -9.43
CA THR A 70 2.28 0.85 -9.80
C THR A 70 3.23 0.48 -8.68
N PHE A 71 3.05 -0.71 -8.14
CA PHE A 71 3.85 -1.26 -7.07
C PHE A 71 4.76 -2.36 -7.63
N VAL A 72 6.07 -2.15 -7.55
CA VAL A 72 7.06 -3.13 -8.02
C VAL A 72 7.69 -3.78 -6.79
N LEU A 73 7.28 -5.01 -6.49
CA LEU A 73 8.01 -5.82 -5.51
C LEU A 73 9.44 -6.02 -6.00
N GLN A 74 10.43 -5.69 -5.17
CA GLN A 74 11.84 -5.80 -5.51
C GLN A 74 12.45 -7.11 -5.00
N LYS A 75 11.94 -7.61 -3.86
CA LYS A 75 12.40 -8.83 -3.23
C LYS A 75 11.22 -9.53 -2.54
N PRO A 76 10.93 -10.80 -2.87
CA PRO A 76 9.94 -11.60 -2.18
C PRO A 76 10.37 -11.89 -0.73
N SER A 77 9.41 -11.94 0.18
CA SER A 77 9.61 -12.43 1.55
C SER A 77 9.49 -13.95 1.62
N GLY A 78 9.89 -14.54 2.76
CA GLY A 78 9.82 -15.99 2.97
C GLY A 78 8.40 -16.57 3.02
N HIS A 79 7.39 -15.70 3.21
CA HIS A 79 5.96 -16.03 3.16
C HIS A 79 5.19 -14.89 2.47
N PRO A 80 3.94 -15.13 2.02
CA PRO A 80 3.17 -14.13 1.30
C PRO A 80 2.83 -12.92 2.16
N ASN A 81 3.45 -11.77 1.87
CA ASN A 81 3.15 -10.48 2.45
C ASN A 81 2.50 -9.54 1.43
N TYR A 82 1.72 -8.58 1.91
CA TYR A 82 0.83 -7.75 1.09
C TYR A 82 1.31 -6.30 1.02
N TYR A 83 1.09 -5.66 -0.15
CA TYR A 83 1.41 -4.25 -0.39
C TYR A 83 0.41 -3.64 -1.38
N GLY A 84 0.21 -2.33 -1.33
CA GLY A 84 -0.69 -1.63 -2.25
C GLY A 84 -1.27 -0.33 -1.71
N LEU A 85 -2.51 -0.04 -2.09
CA LEU A 85 -3.19 1.24 -1.88
C LEU A 85 -3.88 1.33 -0.52
N VAL A 86 -3.83 2.54 0.08
CA VAL A 86 -4.63 2.98 1.23
C VAL A 86 -5.51 4.13 0.78
N PHE A 87 -6.78 4.16 1.21
CA PHE A 87 -7.74 5.21 0.86
C PHE A 87 -8.82 5.36 1.93
N GLY A 88 -9.62 6.45 1.85
CA GLY A 88 -10.64 6.74 2.83
C GLY A 88 -10.08 6.99 4.23
N GLY A 89 -8.84 7.47 4.32
CA GLY A 89 -8.10 7.62 5.58
C GLY A 89 -8.58 8.80 6.40
N SER A 90 -8.74 8.58 7.71
CA SER A 90 -8.95 9.63 8.72
C SER A 90 -8.27 9.26 10.03
N GLY A 91 -7.83 10.26 10.83
CA GLY A 91 -7.19 10.06 12.12
C GLY A 91 -5.95 9.18 12.08
N LEU A 92 -5.19 9.14 10.98
CA LEU A 92 -4.13 8.16 10.73
C LEU A 92 -2.97 8.21 11.73
N GLU A 93 -2.78 9.33 12.42
CA GLU A 93 -1.73 9.49 13.44
C GLU A 93 -2.15 8.97 14.83
N GLY A 94 -3.46 8.92 15.09
CA GLY A 94 -4.02 8.60 16.40
C GLY A 94 -4.51 7.15 16.54
N ALA A 95 -5.01 6.82 17.73
CA ALA A 95 -5.67 5.55 18.01
C ALA A 95 -6.97 5.38 17.22
N GLU A 96 -7.61 6.50 16.84
CA GLU A 96 -8.88 6.60 16.09
C GLU A 96 -8.73 6.36 14.58
N GLN A 97 -7.57 5.89 14.13
CA GLN A 97 -7.29 5.69 12.70
C GLN A 97 -8.37 4.87 12.01
N LYS A 98 -8.83 5.34 10.86
CA LYS A 98 -9.73 4.59 9.98
C LYS A 98 -9.23 4.68 8.55
N TYR A 99 -9.24 3.56 7.83
CA TYR A 99 -8.90 3.52 6.42
C TYR A 99 -9.30 2.20 5.78
N LEU A 100 -9.41 2.22 4.47
CA LEU A 100 -9.51 1.04 3.62
C LEU A 100 -8.15 0.76 2.98
N TYR A 101 -7.88 -0.50 2.68
CA TYR A 101 -6.69 -0.87 1.92
C TYR A 101 -6.96 -2.01 0.94
N PHE A 102 -6.39 -1.84 -0.26
CA PHE A 102 -6.45 -2.78 -1.36
C PHE A 102 -5.04 -3.23 -1.69
N LEU A 103 -4.75 -4.50 -1.46
CA LEU A 103 -3.39 -5.03 -1.49
C LEU A 103 -3.28 -6.29 -2.34
N VAL A 104 -2.09 -6.50 -2.91
CA VAL A 104 -1.67 -7.72 -3.60
C VAL A 104 -0.50 -8.37 -2.88
N ALA A 105 -0.25 -9.66 -3.14
CA ALA A 105 0.87 -10.41 -2.60
C ALA A 105 1.61 -11.22 -3.65
N GLN A 106 2.86 -11.56 -3.34
CA GLN A 106 3.77 -12.32 -4.22
C GLN A 106 3.26 -13.69 -4.68
N ASN A 107 2.31 -14.29 -3.96
CA ASN A 107 1.72 -15.59 -4.31
C ASN A 107 0.56 -15.50 -5.31
N GLY A 108 0.24 -14.31 -5.83
CA GLY A 108 -0.86 -14.09 -6.76
C GLY A 108 -2.22 -13.88 -6.10
N SER A 109 -2.25 -13.58 -4.80
CA SER A 109 -3.50 -13.25 -4.10
C SER A 109 -3.63 -11.74 -3.88
N TRP A 110 -4.87 -11.31 -3.63
CA TRP A 110 -5.22 -9.93 -3.28
C TRP A 110 -6.27 -9.92 -2.15
N LEU A 111 -6.48 -8.76 -1.55
CA LEU A 111 -7.48 -8.56 -0.50
C LEU A 111 -7.93 -7.10 -0.43
N ILE A 112 -9.10 -6.89 0.18
CA ILE A 112 -9.56 -5.58 0.64
C ILE A 112 -9.93 -5.71 2.12
N LYS A 113 -9.40 -4.82 2.95
CA LYS A 113 -9.76 -4.74 4.37
C LYS A 113 -10.06 -3.31 4.78
N SER A 114 -10.75 -3.18 5.90
CA SER A 114 -10.90 -1.93 6.63
C SER A 114 -10.13 -1.97 7.94
N ARG A 115 -9.63 -0.83 8.36
CA ARG A 115 -9.07 -0.56 9.70
C ARG A 115 -9.98 0.40 10.43
N ASP A 116 -10.29 0.11 11.70
CA ASP A 116 -10.99 1.01 12.61
C ASP A 116 -10.32 0.91 13.99
N GLY A 117 -9.53 1.90 14.34
CA GLY A 117 -8.67 1.87 15.50
C GLY A 117 -7.69 0.69 15.47
N ALA A 118 -7.77 -0.19 16.47
CA ALA A 118 -6.97 -1.42 16.55
C ALA A 118 -7.57 -2.57 15.71
N ALA A 119 -8.86 -2.53 15.38
CA ALA A 119 -9.55 -3.62 14.67
C ALA A 119 -9.33 -3.58 13.16
N THR A 120 -9.28 -4.77 12.56
CA THR A 120 -9.32 -4.95 11.10
C THR A 120 -10.43 -5.91 10.70
N SER A 121 -11.12 -5.61 9.60
CA SER A 121 -12.19 -6.45 9.07
C SER A 121 -11.99 -6.71 7.58
N ASN A 122 -12.36 -7.90 7.13
CA ASN A 122 -12.34 -8.22 5.71
C ASN A 122 -13.55 -7.58 5.00
N VAL A 123 -13.28 -6.78 3.98
CA VAL A 123 -14.27 -6.42 2.95
C VAL A 123 -14.28 -7.53 1.90
N VAL A 124 -13.10 -7.91 1.43
CA VAL A 124 -12.86 -9.11 0.62
C VAL A 124 -11.65 -9.82 1.21
N GLY A 125 -11.81 -11.09 1.58
CA GLY A 125 -10.72 -11.90 2.12
C GLY A 125 -9.63 -12.19 1.09
N ARG A 126 -8.61 -12.93 1.50
CA ARG A 126 -7.52 -13.36 0.60
C ARG A 126 -8.09 -14.17 -0.56
N THR A 127 -7.94 -13.66 -1.78
CA THR A 127 -8.51 -14.26 -2.99
C THR A 127 -7.40 -14.38 -4.04
N PRO A 128 -7.13 -15.57 -4.60
CA PRO A 128 -6.20 -15.71 -5.71
C PRO A 128 -6.81 -15.11 -6.99
N ASN A 129 -5.98 -14.52 -7.85
CA ASN A 129 -6.39 -14.02 -9.15
C ASN A 129 -5.19 -13.95 -10.11
N ASP A 130 -5.37 -14.41 -11.34
CA ASP A 130 -4.31 -14.42 -12.36
C ASP A 130 -3.93 -13.02 -12.84
N ALA A 131 -4.74 -12.00 -12.56
CA ALA A 131 -4.39 -10.61 -12.81
C ALA A 131 -3.22 -10.13 -11.93
N VAL A 132 -2.96 -10.78 -10.77
CA VAL A 132 -1.82 -10.46 -9.90
C VAL A 132 -0.56 -11.08 -10.48
N GLN A 133 0.37 -10.24 -10.93
CA GLN A 133 1.66 -10.71 -11.43
C GLN A 133 2.53 -11.21 -10.28
N LYS A 134 2.95 -12.48 -10.38
CA LYS A 134 3.88 -13.11 -9.45
C LYS A 134 5.33 -12.74 -9.78
N PRO A 135 6.26 -12.81 -8.81
CA PRO A 135 7.68 -12.57 -9.08
C PRO A 135 8.25 -13.47 -10.17
N GLY A 136 8.99 -12.85 -11.08
CA GLY A 136 9.76 -13.56 -12.09
C GLY A 136 11.05 -14.19 -11.52
N ALA A 137 11.92 -14.69 -12.39
CA ALA A 137 13.19 -15.29 -12.00
C ALA A 137 14.15 -14.32 -11.29
N ASP A 138 13.99 -13.01 -11.53
CA ASP A 138 14.73 -11.93 -10.84
C ASP A 138 14.11 -11.53 -9.49
N GLY A 139 13.06 -12.19 -9.05
CA GLY A 139 12.33 -11.93 -7.81
C GLY A 139 11.41 -10.71 -7.87
N LYS A 140 11.29 -10.03 -9.01
CA LYS A 140 10.49 -8.81 -9.13
C LYS A 140 9.10 -9.07 -9.71
N SER A 141 8.13 -8.26 -9.27
CA SER A 141 6.79 -8.25 -9.87
C SER A 141 6.17 -6.86 -9.84
N PRO A 142 5.92 -6.23 -11.01
CA PRO A 142 5.13 -5.01 -11.08
C PRO A 142 3.63 -5.34 -11.05
N ASN A 143 2.87 -4.59 -10.24
CA ASN A 143 1.42 -4.64 -10.21
C ASN A 143 0.84 -3.22 -10.21
N ALA A 144 0.10 -2.87 -11.25
CA ALA A 144 -0.66 -1.63 -11.31
C ALA A 144 -2.00 -1.83 -10.60
N LEU A 145 -2.24 -1.03 -9.56
CA LEU A 145 -3.47 -1.08 -8.75
C LEU A 145 -4.27 0.18 -8.96
N GLU A 146 -5.60 0.03 -9.07
CA GLU A 146 -6.53 1.16 -9.13
C GLU A 146 -7.75 0.91 -8.25
N VAL A 147 -8.22 1.97 -7.60
CA VAL A 147 -9.52 2.06 -6.93
C VAL A 147 -10.32 3.13 -7.65
N ARG A 148 -11.33 2.73 -8.41
CA ARG A 148 -12.20 3.61 -9.19
C ARG A 148 -13.50 3.83 -8.43
N VAL A 149 -13.60 4.97 -7.75
CA VAL A 149 -14.80 5.36 -6.98
C VAL A 149 -15.77 6.08 -7.90
N GLY A 150 -16.90 5.46 -8.18
CA GLY A 150 -17.98 6.01 -8.98
C GLY A 150 -19.23 6.37 -8.17
N ALA A 151 -20.27 6.85 -8.86
CA ALA A 151 -21.54 7.20 -8.24
C ALA A 151 -22.26 5.97 -7.64
N ASP A 152 -22.25 4.84 -8.35
CA ASP A 152 -23.02 3.65 -8.00
C ASP A 152 -22.21 2.53 -7.37
N LYS A 153 -20.89 2.49 -7.66
CA LYS A 153 -20.00 1.43 -7.21
C LYS A 153 -18.55 1.91 -7.09
N THR A 154 -17.75 1.10 -6.43
CA THR A 154 -16.28 1.19 -6.40
C THR A 154 -15.70 -0.06 -7.06
N ASP A 155 -14.94 0.12 -8.14
CA ASP A 155 -14.23 -0.97 -8.82
C ASP A 155 -12.78 -1.04 -8.32
N PHE A 156 -12.31 -2.26 -8.10
CA PHE A 156 -10.95 -2.58 -7.73
C PHE A 156 -10.27 -3.26 -8.90
N VAL A 157 -9.15 -2.72 -9.35
CA VAL A 157 -8.51 -3.10 -10.61
C VAL A 157 -7.05 -3.48 -10.36
N ILE A 158 -6.64 -4.62 -10.93
CA ILE A 158 -5.25 -5.09 -10.93
C ILE A 158 -4.84 -5.29 -12.38
N ASN A 159 -3.76 -4.62 -12.79
CA ASN A 159 -3.20 -4.74 -14.15
C ASN A 159 -4.26 -4.62 -15.25
N GLY A 160 -5.19 -3.66 -15.10
CA GLY A 160 -6.28 -3.40 -16.04
C GLY A 160 -7.52 -4.30 -15.88
N THR A 161 -7.45 -5.37 -15.08
CA THR A 161 -8.57 -6.29 -14.83
C THR A 161 -9.35 -5.87 -13.59
N VAL A 162 -10.67 -5.70 -13.70
CA VAL A 162 -11.56 -5.48 -12.53
C VAL A 162 -11.67 -6.81 -11.77
N VAL A 163 -11.12 -6.85 -10.56
CA VAL A 163 -11.14 -8.04 -9.69
C VAL A 163 -12.28 -8.04 -8.68
N ASN A 164 -12.84 -6.86 -8.40
CA ASN A 164 -14.03 -6.72 -7.55
C ASN A 164 -14.78 -5.43 -7.88
N SER A 165 -16.10 -5.45 -7.70
CA SER A 165 -16.99 -4.28 -7.75
C SER A 165 -17.85 -4.26 -6.49
N SER A 166 -17.70 -3.23 -5.67
CA SER A 166 -18.51 -3.03 -4.47
C SER A 166 -19.59 -1.99 -4.74
N PRO A 167 -20.88 -2.30 -4.62
CA PRO A 167 -21.93 -1.31 -4.82
C PRO A 167 -21.89 -0.24 -3.73
N LYS A 168 -22.41 0.94 -4.02
CA LYS A 168 -22.45 2.07 -3.05
C LYS A 168 -23.19 1.70 -1.77
N SER A 169 -24.19 0.82 -1.89
CA SER A 169 -24.95 0.25 -0.74
C SER A 169 -24.09 -0.56 0.23
N ALA A 170 -22.89 -1.02 -0.18
CA ALA A 170 -21.95 -1.67 0.74
C ALA A 170 -21.37 -0.72 1.80
N GLY A 171 -21.57 0.60 1.63
CA GLY A 171 -21.21 1.60 2.64
C GLY A 171 -19.71 1.82 2.85
N LEU A 172 -18.87 1.50 1.86
CA LEU A 172 -17.43 1.75 1.93
C LEU A 172 -17.17 3.25 2.09
N LYS A 173 -16.38 3.62 3.12
CA LYS A 173 -15.98 4.99 3.39
C LYS A 173 -14.74 5.33 2.55
N THR A 174 -14.96 5.75 1.31
CA THR A 174 -13.88 5.97 0.33
C THR A 174 -13.30 7.38 0.37
N ASP A 175 -14.02 8.36 0.93
CA ASP A 175 -13.57 9.75 1.04
C ASP A 175 -12.57 9.91 2.18
N GLY A 176 -11.45 10.60 1.92
CA GLY A 176 -10.43 10.85 2.92
C GLY A 176 -9.00 10.87 2.38
N ILE A 177 -8.05 10.67 3.28
CA ILE A 177 -6.62 10.63 2.97
C ILE A 177 -6.30 9.32 2.21
N TRP A 178 -5.40 9.42 1.22
CA TRP A 178 -4.90 8.26 0.50
C TRP A 178 -3.37 8.15 0.60
N GLY A 179 -2.87 6.95 0.34
CA GLY A 179 -1.46 6.63 0.40
C GLY A 179 -1.17 5.18 0.03
N ALA A 180 -0.15 4.61 0.65
CA ALA A 180 0.30 3.24 0.42
C ALA A 180 0.45 2.46 1.72
N ARG A 181 0.34 1.13 1.62
CA ARG A 181 0.70 0.17 2.67
C ARG A 181 1.71 -0.82 2.14
N VAL A 182 2.73 -1.10 2.94
CA VAL A 182 3.69 -2.18 2.70
C VAL A 182 3.81 -2.99 3.98
N ASN A 183 3.55 -4.28 3.90
CA ASN A 183 3.68 -5.17 5.05
C ASN A 183 5.16 -5.48 5.34
N HIS A 184 5.42 -6.22 6.41
CA HIS A 184 6.77 -6.52 6.87
C HIS A 184 7.55 -7.42 5.88
N LEU A 185 8.87 -7.41 6.01
CA LEU A 185 9.82 -8.20 5.21
C LEU A 185 9.71 -7.96 3.70
N LEU A 186 9.25 -6.78 3.29
CA LEU A 186 9.09 -6.41 1.89
C LEU A 186 9.99 -5.22 1.51
N GLU A 187 10.38 -5.24 0.23
CA GLU A 187 11.01 -4.13 -0.46
C GLU A 187 10.21 -3.82 -1.72
N VAL A 188 9.61 -2.60 -1.78
CA VAL A 188 8.65 -2.22 -2.81
C VAL A 188 8.98 -0.84 -3.36
N HIS A 189 9.06 -0.72 -4.69
CA HIS A 189 9.09 0.57 -5.37
C HIS A 189 7.67 0.96 -5.81
N ILE A 190 7.32 2.25 -5.68
CA ILE A 190 5.98 2.78 -5.91
C ILE A 190 6.06 3.93 -6.90
N ASP A 191 5.51 3.74 -8.10
CA ASP A 191 5.45 4.75 -9.15
C ASP A 191 4.03 5.22 -9.41
N GLY A 192 3.90 6.48 -9.87
CA GLY A 192 2.64 7.02 -10.36
C GLY A 192 1.50 7.00 -9.33
N LEU A 193 1.81 7.03 -8.03
CA LEU A 193 0.82 7.07 -6.96
C LEU A 193 0.13 8.44 -6.96
N ASN A 194 -1.11 8.48 -7.45
CA ASN A 194 -1.88 9.71 -7.58
C ASN A 194 -3.39 9.46 -7.63
N VAL A 195 -4.15 10.56 -7.54
CA VAL A 195 -5.59 10.60 -7.75
C VAL A 195 -5.91 11.44 -8.98
N THR A 196 -6.84 10.98 -9.79
CA THR A 196 -7.46 11.73 -10.91
C THR A 196 -8.97 11.79 -10.72
N LYS A 197 -9.58 12.87 -11.19
CA LYS A 197 -11.05 13.10 -11.25
C LYS A 197 -11.55 13.05 -12.66
#